data_6e3f3c9d0e87d2c316f47d28e030a163
#
_entry.id   6e3f3c9d0e87d2c316f47d28e030a163
#
_cell.length_a   1.000
_cell.length_b   1.000
_cell.length_c   1.000
_cell.angle_alpha   90.00
_cell.angle_beta   90.00
_cell.angle_gamma   90.00
#
_symmetry.space_group_name_H-M   'P 1'
#
loop_
_entity.id
_entity.type
_entity.pdbx_description
1 polymer ?
#
loop_
_entity_poly.entity_id
_entity_poly.type
_entity_poly.pdbx_seq_one_letter_code
_entity_poly.pdbx_strand_id
1 'polypeptide(L)'
;MEKRTKYPVFLMKKRTNILQSNFTGDRIALRCIYMLKRKAEKDIVNFLNSTDKKALLISGARQVGKTFLIRELGKRHYKSFVEINFLENKTAGSAFENATDTKSLLFSLSAIAKTELIPNQTLIFLDEVQECKEIVTAIKFLVEDGRYKFILSGSLLGVDLRDIKSVPVGYMDYLDMYPLDFEEFCIANGVSESIIENLRECFETKSPVNETIHSQMLELFKLYLVVGGMPAVVNRYLATNNLADVIREQNSIVQAYKRDISKYDPENKLYIEEIFDLIPSELNAKNKRFIMKKLNDNFKFSRYENSFLWLKDAGVALPTYCVDEPRSPLALSKTKNLFKLFMSDVGLLASMYMNDLQVKILSGELSVNFGSVYENAAAQELTAHGFPLYYFNNKKQGEVDFLTEINGEVVPMEIKSGKDYTVHSALNNILSNSEYNINKAYVFSTANLSTDGKIVYAPIYMLMFIKKHEPKDMIYRPNISRLLANK
;
A
#
# COMPACT_ATOMS: atom_id res chain seq x y z
N MET A 1 16.93 -39.77 -21.41
CA MET A 1 17.86 -39.39 -20.30
C MET A 1 17.42 -38.03 -19.79
N GLU A 2 16.47 -38.00 -18.87
CA GLU A 2 15.94 -36.78 -18.24
C GLU A 2 16.89 -36.35 -17.12
N LYS A 3 17.46 -35.17 -17.25
CA LYS A 3 18.20 -34.52 -16.15
C LYS A 3 17.19 -33.86 -15.19
N ARG A 4 16.90 -34.56 -14.08
CA ARG A 4 16.22 -33.99 -12.92
C ARG A 4 17.18 -33.01 -12.23
N THR A 5 16.93 -31.72 -12.32
CA THR A 5 17.57 -30.70 -11.48
C THR A 5 17.02 -30.83 -10.06
N LYS A 6 17.87 -31.24 -9.12
CA LYS A 6 17.59 -31.27 -7.68
C LYS A 6 17.70 -29.86 -7.13
N TYR A 7 16.57 -29.27 -6.68
CA TYR A 7 16.58 -28.11 -5.83
C TYR A 7 16.76 -28.51 -4.36
N PRO A 8 17.55 -27.81 -3.55
CA PRO A 8 17.68 -28.10 -2.13
C PRO A 8 16.42 -27.70 -1.38
N VAL A 9 15.74 -28.66 -0.78
CA VAL A 9 14.61 -28.44 0.12
C VAL A 9 15.16 -27.98 1.47
N PHE A 10 14.97 -26.71 1.80
CA PHE A 10 15.22 -26.19 3.14
C PHE A 10 14.10 -26.66 4.08
N LEU A 11 14.45 -27.45 5.09
CA LEU A 11 13.56 -27.91 6.14
C LEU A 11 13.17 -26.75 7.07
N MET A 12 12.00 -26.16 6.85
CA MET A 12 11.38 -25.20 7.77
C MET A 12 10.86 -25.95 9.01
N LYS A 13 11.35 -25.59 10.19
CA LYS A 13 10.72 -25.96 11.47
C LYS A 13 9.35 -25.27 11.56
N LYS A 14 8.29 -26.07 11.48
CA LYS A 14 6.89 -25.65 11.63
C LYS A 14 6.66 -25.01 13.02
N ARG A 15 6.33 -23.74 13.09
CA ARG A 15 5.55 -23.18 14.19
C ARG A 15 4.08 -23.13 13.75
N THR A 16 3.39 -24.22 14.00
CA THR A 16 1.95 -24.36 13.80
C THR A 16 1.23 -24.03 15.10
N ASN A 17 0.51 -22.91 15.15
CA ASN A 17 -0.59 -22.76 16.09
C ASN A 17 -1.82 -23.42 15.44
N ILE A 18 -2.07 -24.68 15.77
CA ILE A 18 -3.22 -25.45 15.33
C ILE A 18 -4.37 -25.19 16.32
N LEU A 19 -5.40 -24.51 15.87
CA LEU A 19 -6.74 -24.62 16.47
C LEU A 19 -7.36 -25.93 15.96
N GLN A 20 -7.29 -26.98 16.78
CA GLN A 20 -8.00 -28.22 16.53
C GLN A 20 -9.49 -28.04 16.82
N SER A 21 -10.33 -28.02 15.79
CA SER A 21 -11.74 -28.36 15.91
C SER A 21 -11.96 -29.74 15.27
N ASN A 22 -12.43 -30.69 16.09
CA ASN A 22 -12.81 -32.03 15.65
C ASN A 22 -14.04 -31.95 14.74
N PHE A 23 -13.87 -32.32 13.47
CA PHE A 23 -14.98 -32.73 12.59
C PHE A 23 -14.51 -33.88 11.69
N THR A 24 -15.30 -34.95 11.73
CA THR A 24 -15.14 -36.19 10.96
C THR A 24 -15.59 -36.00 9.50
N GLY A 25 -14.75 -36.44 8.57
CA GLY A 25 -15.10 -36.90 7.22
C GLY A 25 -15.58 -35.83 6.24
N ASP A 26 -14.64 -35.25 5.51
CA ASP A 26 -14.62 -34.96 4.09
C ASP A 26 -13.39 -34.12 3.78
N ARG A 27 -12.78 -34.28 2.60
CA ARG A 27 -11.57 -33.56 2.17
C ARG A 27 -11.85 -32.03 2.08
N ILE A 28 -12.05 -31.37 3.20
CA ILE A 28 -11.94 -29.92 3.33
C ILE A 28 -10.45 -29.68 3.49
N ALA A 29 -9.81 -29.22 2.40
CA ALA A 29 -8.49 -28.63 2.49
C ALA A 29 -8.54 -27.55 3.58
N LEU A 30 -8.01 -27.86 4.77
CA LEU A 30 -7.82 -26.89 5.85
C LEU A 30 -7.11 -25.69 5.22
N ARG A 31 -7.79 -24.57 5.05
CA ARG A 31 -7.19 -23.29 4.71
C ARG A 31 -6.29 -22.92 5.88
N CYS A 32 -5.03 -23.32 5.85
CA CYS A 32 -4.03 -22.74 6.73
C CYS A 32 -3.88 -21.27 6.34
N ILE A 33 -4.61 -20.41 7.02
CA ILE A 33 -4.39 -18.97 6.93
C ILE A 33 -3.20 -18.67 7.83
N TYR A 34 -2.06 -18.35 7.22
CA TYR A 34 -0.91 -17.88 7.99
C TYR A 34 -1.22 -16.45 8.46
N MET A 35 -0.98 -16.19 9.74
CA MET A 35 -1.04 -14.83 10.25
C MET A 35 0.17 -14.05 9.73
N LEU A 36 -0.05 -13.22 8.73
CA LEU A 36 0.99 -12.40 8.13
C LEU A 36 1.31 -11.23 9.08
N LYS A 37 2.61 -11.02 9.36
CA LYS A 37 3.07 -9.87 10.15
C LYS A 37 2.90 -8.60 9.32
N ARG A 38 2.23 -7.59 9.88
CA ARG A 38 1.94 -6.33 9.19
C ARG A 38 2.55 -5.16 9.95
N LYS A 39 3.14 -4.21 9.23
CA LYS A 39 3.68 -2.96 9.82
C LYS A 39 2.58 -2.12 10.46
N ALA A 40 1.39 -2.09 9.87
CA ALA A 40 0.20 -1.44 10.40
C ALA A 40 -0.21 -1.93 11.81
N GLU A 41 0.21 -3.14 12.24
CA GLU A 41 -0.01 -3.65 13.60
C GLU A 41 0.55 -2.70 14.64
N LYS A 42 1.75 -2.16 14.44
CA LYS A 42 2.40 -1.20 15.35
C LYS A 42 1.55 0.06 15.54
N ASP A 43 1.03 0.61 14.44
CA ASP A 43 0.27 1.86 14.49
C ASP A 43 -1.09 1.66 15.17
N ILE A 44 -1.75 0.54 14.86
CA ILE A 44 -3.02 0.18 15.52
C ILE A 44 -2.78 -0.04 17.02
N VAL A 45 -1.73 -0.77 17.43
CA VAL A 45 -1.42 -1.01 18.85
C VAL A 45 -1.07 0.30 19.55
N ASN A 46 -0.33 1.21 18.94
CA ASN A 46 -0.06 2.54 19.48
C ASN A 46 -1.36 3.32 19.71
N PHE A 47 -2.29 3.29 18.74
CA PHE A 47 -3.60 3.91 18.91
C PHE A 47 -4.41 3.28 20.04
N LEU A 48 -4.45 1.93 20.14
CA LEU A 48 -5.17 1.24 21.21
C LEU A 48 -4.66 1.58 22.61
N ASN A 49 -3.35 1.84 22.73
CA ASN A 49 -2.70 2.22 23.99
C ASN A 49 -2.75 3.73 24.27
N SER A 50 -3.14 4.58 23.30
CA SER A 50 -3.25 6.02 23.50
C SER A 50 -4.42 6.37 24.42
N THR A 51 -4.28 7.50 25.13
CA THR A 51 -5.36 8.08 25.95
C THR A 51 -6.20 9.11 25.19
N ASP A 52 -5.88 9.35 23.93
CA ASP A 52 -6.55 10.34 23.11
C ASP A 52 -8.01 9.97 22.85
N LYS A 53 -8.87 10.98 22.94
CA LYS A 53 -10.29 10.87 22.63
C LYS A 53 -10.52 10.99 21.12
N LYS A 54 -10.04 10.00 20.40
CA LYS A 54 -10.15 9.90 18.93
C LYS A 54 -10.58 8.50 18.52
N ALA A 55 -11.12 8.39 17.33
CA ALA A 55 -11.30 7.15 16.62
C ALA A 55 -10.15 6.95 15.62
N LEU A 56 -9.85 5.70 15.25
CA LEU A 56 -8.93 5.39 14.17
C LEU A 56 -9.72 4.96 12.93
N LEU A 57 -9.56 5.68 11.83
CA LEU A 57 -10.13 5.32 10.54
C LEU A 57 -9.08 4.63 9.68
N ILE A 58 -9.32 3.35 9.36
CA ILE A 58 -8.40 2.54 8.55
C ILE A 58 -8.98 2.42 7.13
N SER A 59 -8.28 3.03 6.16
CA SER A 59 -8.61 2.99 4.74
C SER A 59 -7.68 2.05 3.97
N GLY A 60 -7.98 1.79 2.72
CA GLY A 60 -7.19 0.96 1.81
C GLY A 60 -8.05 0.06 0.93
N ALA A 61 -7.47 -0.46 -0.14
CA ALA A 61 -8.16 -1.31 -1.11
C ALA A 61 -8.88 -2.51 -0.46
N ARG A 62 -9.84 -3.09 -1.17
CA ARG A 62 -10.42 -4.35 -0.74
C ARG A 62 -9.37 -5.45 -0.64
N GLN A 63 -9.55 -6.35 0.34
CA GLN A 63 -8.73 -7.54 0.55
C GLN A 63 -7.28 -7.29 0.99
N VAL A 64 -6.90 -6.06 1.37
CA VAL A 64 -5.57 -5.77 1.96
C VAL A 64 -5.44 -6.21 3.42
N GLY A 65 -6.51 -6.75 4.03
CA GLY A 65 -6.48 -7.38 5.35
C GLY A 65 -6.93 -6.49 6.51
N LYS A 66 -7.58 -5.34 6.28
CA LYS A 66 -8.07 -4.41 7.32
C LYS A 66 -8.87 -5.11 8.41
N THR A 67 -10.02 -5.67 8.05
CA THR A 67 -10.96 -6.33 8.97
C THR A 67 -10.31 -7.47 9.74
N PHE A 68 -9.46 -8.27 9.07
CA PHE A 68 -8.72 -9.37 9.70
C PHE A 68 -7.80 -8.85 10.81
N LEU A 69 -6.97 -7.86 10.51
CA LEU A 69 -5.99 -7.30 11.46
C LEU A 69 -6.68 -6.65 12.66
N ILE A 70 -7.75 -5.88 12.42
CA ILE A 70 -8.53 -5.22 13.49
C ILE A 70 -9.17 -6.26 14.42
N ARG A 71 -9.77 -7.34 13.86
CA ARG A 71 -10.37 -8.42 14.65
C ARG A 71 -9.34 -9.12 15.55
N GLU A 72 -8.17 -9.44 15.00
CA GLU A 72 -7.10 -10.11 15.74
C GLU A 72 -6.56 -9.23 16.87
N LEU A 73 -6.28 -7.96 16.59
CA LEU A 73 -5.77 -7.04 17.60
C LEU A 73 -6.82 -6.67 18.63
N GLY A 74 -8.07 -6.46 18.21
CA GLY A 74 -9.17 -6.15 19.10
C GLY A 74 -9.41 -7.26 20.13
N LYS A 75 -9.46 -8.52 19.69
CA LYS A 75 -9.62 -9.68 20.56
C LYS A 75 -8.40 -9.93 21.46
N ARG A 76 -7.21 -9.51 21.05
CA ARG A 76 -5.97 -9.67 21.83
C ARG A 76 -5.84 -8.61 22.93
N HIS A 77 -6.26 -7.37 22.64
CA HIS A 77 -6.02 -6.21 23.52
C HIS A 77 -7.21 -5.83 24.38
N TYR A 78 -8.44 -6.26 24.06
CA TYR A 78 -9.66 -5.87 24.76
C TYR A 78 -10.41 -7.09 25.30
N LYS A 79 -11.02 -6.93 26.48
CA LYS A 79 -11.83 -7.97 27.09
C LYS A 79 -13.13 -8.21 26.35
N SER A 80 -13.71 -7.15 25.78
CA SER A 80 -14.89 -7.20 24.94
C SER A 80 -14.60 -6.57 23.57
N PHE A 81 -14.99 -7.24 22.50
CA PHE A 81 -14.83 -6.78 21.12
C PHE A 81 -16.19 -6.82 20.44
N VAL A 82 -16.66 -5.65 20.03
CA VAL A 82 -17.93 -5.50 19.32
C VAL A 82 -17.64 -5.09 17.89
N GLU A 83 -18.17 -5.84 16.95
CA GLU A 83 -18.07 -5.55 15.52
C GLU A 83 -19.44 -5.30 14.93
N ILE A 84 -19.59 -4.19 14.21
CA ILE A 84 -20.76 -3.83 13.44
C ILE A 84 -20.34 -3.61 11.99
N ASN A 85 -20.76 -4.53 11.12
CA ASN A 85 -20.53 -4.41 9.67
C ASN A 85 -21.80 -3.85 9.02
N PHE A 86 -21.71 -2.64 8.45
CA PHE A 86 -22.85 -1.94 7.87
C PHE A 86 -23.29 -2.51 6.51
N LEU A 87 -22.43 -3.23 5.82
CA LEU A 87 -22.80 -3.92 4.59
C LEU A 87 -23.67 -5.16 4.87
N GLU A 88 -23.36 -5.90 5.95
CA GLU A 88 -24.10 -7.08 6.37
C GLU A 88 -25.37 -6.72 7.16
N ASN A 89 -25.30 -5.66 7.97
CA ASN A 89 -26.38 -5.22 8.84
C ASN A 89 -26.91 -3.84 8.42
N LYS A 90 -27.70 -3.81 7.36
CA LYS A 90 -28.31 -2.57 6.84
C LYS A 90 -29.24 -1.87 7.83
N THR A 91 -29.88 -2.62 8.75
CA THR A 91 -30.74 -2.04 9.78
C THR A 91 -29.94 -1.33 10.88
N ALA A 92 -28.65 -1.62 11.02
CA ALA A 92 -27.78 -0.89 11.93
C ALA A 92 -27.62 0.58 11.50
N GLY A 93 -27.55 0.87 10.18
CA GLY A 93 -27.44 2.24 9.66
C GLY A 93 -28.61 3.11 10.11
N SER A 94 -29.85 2.64 9.97
CA SER A 94 -31.05 3.39 10.34
C SER A 94 -31.14 3.71 11.84
N ALA A 95 -30.50 2.92 12.69
CA ALA A 95 -30.44 3.20 14.13
C ALA A 95 -29.57 4.43 14.47
N PHE A 96 -28.65 4.81 13.57
CA PHE A 96 -27.80 5.99 13.75
C PHE A 96 -28.36 7.25 13.06
N GLU A 97 -29.16 7.11 12.02
CA GLU A 97 -29.79 8.23 11.29
C GLU A 97 -30.62 9.15 12.20
N ASN A 98 -31.31 8.56 13.18
CA ASN A 98 -32.21 9.26 14.08
C ASN A 98 -31.59 9.63 15.43
N ALA A 99 -30.33 9.27 15.67
CA ALA A 99 -29.67 9.52 16.94
C ALA A 99 -29.11 10.95 17.00
N THR A 100 -29.67 11.78 17.89
CA THR A 100 -29.34 13.22 18.00
C THR A 100 -28.36 13.54 19.14
N ASP A 101 -28.11 12.59 20.05
CA ASP A 101 -27.25 12.76 21.21
C ASP A 101 -26.43 11.49 21.51
N THR A 102 -25.41 11.62 22.37
CA THR A 102 -24.49 10.53 22.76
C THR A 102 -25.24 9.36 23.44
N LYS A 103 -26.30 9.63 24.21
CA LYS A 103 -27.02 8.55 24.91
C LYS A 103 -27.80 7.68 23.93
N SER A 104 -28.49 8.31 22.96
CA SER A 104 -29.21 7.57 21.91
C SER A 104 -28.26 6.80 21.00
N LEU A 105 -27.08 7.35 20.66
CA LEU A 105 -26.05 6.65 19.91
C LEU A 105 -25.52 5.41 20.65
N LEU A 106 -25.18 5.54 21.92
CA LEU A 106 -24.70 4.43 22.75
C LEU A 106 -25.80 3.39 23.03
N PHE A 107 -27.05 3.82 23.15
CA PHE A 107 -28.18 2.91 23.26
C PHE A 107 -28.34 2.09 21.97
N SER A 108 -28.28 2.74 20.80
CA SER A 108 -28.30 2.07 19.51
C SER A 108 -27.17 1.06 19.36
N LEU A 109 -25.94 1.45 19.75
CA LEU A 109 -24.79 0.52 19.77
C LEU A 109 -25.04 -0.68 20.69
N SER A 110 -25.56 -0.46 21.90
CA SER A 110 -25.87 -1.53 22.86
C SER A 110 -26.96 -2.48 22.35
N ALA A 111 -27.96 -1.94 21.65
CA ALA A 111 -29.05 -2.73 21.09
C ALA A 111 -28.60 -3.61 19.90
N ILE A 112 -27.62 -3.12 19.11
CA ILE A 112 -27.07 -3.85 17.95
C ILE A 112 -25.97 -4.81 18.39
N ALA A 113 -25.21 -4.47 19.42
CA ALA A 113 -24.13 -5.29 19.95
C ALA A 113 -24.66 -6.61 20.50
N LYS A 114 -24.09 -7.71 20.04
CA LYS A 114 -24.39 -9.07 20.57
C LYS A 114 -23.61 -9.38 21.85
N THR A 115 -22.77 -8.44 22.30
CA THR A 115 -21.85 -8.59 23.42
C THR A 115 -21.99 -7.39 24.34
N GLU A 116 -21.78 -7.60 25.65
CA GLU A 116 -21.85 -6.54 26.64
C GLU A 116 -20.81 -5.44 26.39
N LEU A 117 -21.23 -4.17 26.47
CA LEU A 117 -20.37 -3.00 26.37
C LEU A 117 -19.80 -2.67 27.76
N ILE A 118 -18.55 -3.03 28.00
CA ILE A 118 -17.85 -2.79 29.27
C ILE A 118 -17.02 -1.51 29.16
N PRO A 119 -17.31 -0.45 29.94
CA PRO A 119 -16.53 0.80 29.88
C PRO A 119 -15.04 0.55 30.04
N ASN A 120 -14.23 1.21 29.19
CA ASN A 120 -12.76 1.10 29.14
C ASN A 120 -12.18 -0.30 28.85
N GLN A 121 -13.02 -1.29 28.55
CA GLN A 121 -12.64 -2.67 28.25
C GLN A 121 -13.24 -3.19 26.95
N THR A 122 -14.03 -2.38 26.24
CA THR A 122 -14.62 -2.73 24.95
C THR A 122 -13.99 -1.92 23.84
N LEU A 123 -13.52 -2.60 22.79
CA LEU A 123 -13.24 -2.00 21.51
C LEU A 123 -14.46 -2.16 20.60
N ILE A 124 -14.92 -1.05 20.02
CA ILE A 124 -16.01 -1.03 19.05
C ILE A 124 -15.41 -0.85 17.67
N PHE A 125 -15.64 -1.84 16.82
CA PHE A 125 -15.20 -1.85 15.43
C PHE A 125 -16.40 -1.63 14.50
N LEU A 126 -16.35 -0.56 13.74
CA LEU A 126 -17.36 -0.16 12.76
C LEU A 126 -16.80 -0.42 11.37
N ASP A 127 -17.25 -1.51 10.73
CA ASP A 127 -16.73 -1.96 9.44
C ASP A 127 -17.64 -1.51 8.29
N GLU A 128 -17.03 -1.22 7.13
CA GLU A 128 -17.69 -0.75 5.91
C GLU A 128 -18.53 0.52 6.14
N VAL A 129 -17.93 1.52 6.82
CA VAL A 129 -18.62 2.75 7.26
C VAL A 129 -19.11 3.63 6.10
N GLN A 130 -18.67 3.39 4.85
CA GLN A 130 -19.23 4.05 3.67
C GLN A 130 -20.71 3.70 3.44
N GLU A 131 -21.19 2.58 3.96
CA GLU A 131 -22.62 2.19 3.90
C GLU A 131 -23.48 2.90 4.98
N CYS A 132 -22.84 3.68 5.90
CA CYS A 132 -23.52 4.47 6.94
C CYS A 132 -22.74 5.77 7.20
N LYS A 133 -22.93 6.77 6.34
CA LYS A 133 -22.18 8.05 6.40
C LYS A 133 -22.47 8.85 7.69
N GLU A 134 -23.63 8.64 8.28
CA GLU A 134 -24.08 9.31 9.51
C GLU A 134 -23.18 8.99 10.70
N ILE A 135 -22.68 7.74 10.78
CA ILE A 135 -21.80 7.32 11.89
C ILE A 135 -20.45 8.07 11.85
N VAL A 136 -19.95 8.39 10.66
CA VAL A 136 -18.70 9.15 10.51
C VAL A 136 -18.86 10.58 11.05
N THR A 137 -20.04 11.18 10.84
CA THR A 137 -20.35 12.50 11.40
C THR A 137 -20.59 12.43 12.91
N ALA A 138 -21.23 11.36 13.38
CA ALA A 138 -21.60 11.19 14.78
C ALA A 138 -20.40 10.74 15.68
N ILE A 139 -19.31 10.25 15.10
CA ILE A 139 -18.18 9.67 15.83
C ILE A 139 -17.61 10.62 16.91
N LYS A 140 -17.62 11.93 16.68
CA LYS A 140 -17.16 12.93 17.65
C LYS A 140 -17.87 12.81 19.00
N PHE A 141 -19.19 12.59 19.00
CA PHE A 141 -19.96 12.46 20.23
C PHE A 141 -19.63 11.17 20.99
N LEU A 142 -19.34 10.10 20.25
CA LEU A 142 -18.95 8.80 20.80
C LEU A 142 -17.56 8.83 21.42
N VAL A 143 -16.59 9.49 20.78
CA VAL A 143 -15.21 9.58 21.32
C VAL A 143 -15.09 10.61 22.45
N GLU A 144 -15.90 11.69 22.44
CA GLU A 144 -15.96 12.66 23.54
C GLU A 144 -16.42 12.05 24.85
N ASP A 145 -17.37 11.09 24.79
CA ASP A 145 -17.82 10.31 25.93
C ASP A 145 -16.67 9.56 26.61
N GLY A 146 -15.74 9.03 25.83
CA GLY A 146 -14.49 8.45 26.32
C GLY A 146 -14.61 7.08 26.98
N ARG A 147 -15.80 6.47 27.05
CA ARG A 147 -15.98 5.13 27.66
C ARG A 147 -15.49 3.99 26.80
N TYR A 148 -15.38 4.18 25.49
CA TYR A 148 -15.00 3.14 24.54
C TYR A 148 -13.97 3.64 23.55
N LYS A 149 -13.15 2.72 23.01
CA LYS A 149 -12.31 2.98 21.84
C LYS A 149 -13.03 2.56 20.58
N PHE A 150 -12.82 3.32 19.50
CA PHE A 150 -13.47 3.11 18.21
C PHE A 150 -12.42 2.95 17.12
N ILE A 151 -12.57 1.88 16.32
CA ILE A 151 -11.89 1.75 15.03
C ILE A 151 -12.96 1.69 13.95
N LEU A 152 -12.77 2.44 12.88
CA LEU A 152 -13.61 2.45 11.69
C LEU A 152 -12.81 1.88 10.53
N SER A 153 -13.47 1.15 9.63
CA SER A 153 -12.84 0.77 8.37
C SER A 153 -13.79 0.87 7.18
N GLY A 154 -13.19 1.03 6.01
CA GLY A 154 -13.92 0.98 4.75
C GLY A 154 -12.98 0.85 3.56
N SER A 155 -13.48 0.27 2.49
CA SER A 155 -12.69 -0.05 1.30
C SER A 155 -12.73 1.01 0.21
N LEU A 156 -13.71 1.92 0.25
CA LEU A 156 -13.94 2.97 -0.74
C LEU A 156 -14.05 4.34 -0.08
N LEU A 157 -13.46 4.51 1.09
CA LEU A 157 -13.60 5.73 1.89
C LEU A 157 -13.18 6.99 1.14
N GLY A 158 -12.13 6.94 0.32
CA GLY A 158 -11.71 8.08 -0.49
C GLY A 158 -12.75 8.52 -1.52
N VAL A 159 -13.59 7.60 -1.99
CA VAL A 159 -14.68 7.89 -2.95
C VAL A 159 -15.92 8.39 -2.23
N ASP A 160 -16.37 7.65 -1.22
CA ASP A 160 -17.68 7.87 -0.59
C ASP A 160 -17.69 9.00 0.44
N LEU A 161 -16.52 9.29 1.06
CA LEU A 161 -16.40 10.39 2.03
C LEU A 161 -16.46 11.78 1.39
N ARG A 162 -16.37 11.92 0.07
CA ARG A 162 -16.52 13.21 -0.64
C ARG A 162 -17.88 13.86 -0.38
N ASP A 163 -18.91 13.03 -0.21
CA ASP A 163 -20.29 13.50 0.01
C ASP A 163 -20.65 13.70 1.48
N ILE A 164 -19.73 13.44 2.42
CA ILE A 164 -19.99 13.66 3.84
C ILE A 164 -20.00 15.15 4.15
N LYS A 165 -21.11 15.64 4.68
CA LYS A 165 -21.34 17.04 5.02
C LYS A 165 -20.31 17.61 6.01
N SER A 166 -19.72 16.79 6.88
CA SER A 166 -18.71 17.19 7.85
C SER A 166 -17.93 16.00 8.36
N VAL A 167 -16.67 15.88 7.97
CA VAL A 167 -15.72 14.98 8.65
C VAL A 167 -15.27 15.70 9.92
N PRO A 168 -15.44 15.13 11.12
CA PRO A 168 -15.11 15.80 12.37
C PRO A 168 -13.58 15.92 12.53
N VAL A 169 -13.05 17.09 12.17
CA VAL A 169 -11.62 17.42 12.30
C VAL A 169 -11.21 17.35 13.77
N GLY A 170 -10.09 16.65 14.05
CA GLY A 170 -9.55 16.51 15.42
C GLY A 170 -10.08 15.30 16.22
N TYR A 171 -11.12 14.61 15.74
CA TYR A 171 -11.71 13.43 16.41
C TYR A 171 -11.34 12.10 15.77
N MET A 172 -10.60 12.11 14.68
CA MET A 172 -10.15 10.92 13.98
C MET A 172 -8.66 11.00 13.62
N ASP A 173 -7.96 9.89 13.81
CA ASP A 173 -6.67 9.62 13.21
C ASP A 173 -6.88 8.69 12.01
N TYR A 174 -5.97 8.74 11.03
CA TYR A 174 -6.09 8.05 9.76
C TYR A 174 -4.92 7.10 9.57
N LEU A 175 -5.21 5.90 9.09
CA LEU A 175 -4.21 4.90 8.73
C LEU A 175 -4.57 4.27 7.39
N ASP A 176 -3.69 4.39 6.40
CA ASP A 176 -3.83 3.74 5.12
C ASP A 176 -3.15 2.36 5.14
N MET A 177 -3.91 1.32 4.78
CA MET A 177 -3.37 -0.03 4.62
C MET A 177 -3.21 -0.38 3.14
N TYR A 178 -2.02 -0.83 2.82
CA TYR A 178 -1.63 -1.27 1.47
C TYR A 178 -1.49 -2.79 1.40
N PRO A 179 -1.36 -3.41 0.21
CA PRO A 179 -0.83 -4.76 0.08
C PRO A 179 0.50 -4.91 0.84
N LEU A 180 0.96 -6.13 1.12
CA LEU A 180 2.26 -6.34 1.75
C LEU A 180 3.35 -5.64 0.93
N ASP A 181 4.19 -4.86 1.59
CA ASP A 181 5.43 -4.39 1.00
C ASP A 181 6.47 -5.51 0.94
N PHE A 182 7.62 -5.27 0.31
CA PHE A 182 8.60 -6.32 0.11
C PHE A 182 9.20 -6.84 1.44
N GLU A 183 9.39 -5.98 2.44
CA GLU A 183 9.89 -6.39 3.78
C GLU A 183 8.88 -7.32 4.47
N GLU A 184 7.58 -7.00 4.45
CA GLU A 184 6.51 -7.85 4.97
C GLU A 184 6.44 -9.20 4.22
N PHE A 185 6.61 -9.18 2.88
CA PHE A 185 6.67 -10.37 2.05
C PHE A 185 7.89 -11.25 2.38
N CYS A 186 9.07 -10.67 2.61
CA CYS A 186 10.26 -11.39 3.06
C CYS A 186 10.02 -12.12 4.38
N ILE A 187 9.46 -11.40 5.37
CA ILE A 187 9.13 -11.98 6.69
C ILE A 187 8.12 -13.11 6.55
N ALA A 188 7.09 -12.95 5.71
CA ALA A 188 6.09 -13.98 5.43
C ALA A 188 6.71 -15.24 4.82
N ASN A 189 7.75 -15.10 4.01
CA ASN A 189 8.52 -16.21 3.42
C ASN A 189 9.64 -16.74 4.33
N GLY A 190 9.74 -16.28 5.57
CA GLY A 190 10.65 -16.81 6.58
C GLY A 190 12.03 -16.20 6.60
N VAL A 191 12.25 -15.05 5.95
CA VAL A 191 13.48 -14.28 6.12
C VAL A 191 13.55 -13.78 7.56
N SER A 192 14.66 -14.05 8.26
CA SER A 192 14.83 -13.65 9.65
C SER A 192 15.02 -12.13 9.80
N GLU A 193 14.61 -11.59 10.93
CA GLU A 193 14.82 -10.17 11.26
C GLU A 193 16.32 -9.81 11.24
N SER A 194 17.20 -10.73 11.63
CA SER A 194 18.65 -10.52 11.59
C SER A 194 19.21 -10.33 10.18
N ILE A 195 18.64 -11.03 9.16
CA ILE A 195 19.00 -10.81 7.76
C ILE A 195 18.52 -9.44 7.30
N ILE A 196 17.28 -9.08 7.62
CA ILE A 196 16.72 -7.75 7.27
C ILE A 196 17.57 -6.63 7.88
N GLU A 197 17.98 -6.80 9.15
CA GLU A 197 18.81 -5.79 9.82
C GLU A 197 20.21 -5.69 9.20
N ASN A 198 20.84 -6.80 8.85
CA ASN A 198 22.13 -6.80 8.13
C ASN A 198 22.01 -6.11 6.75
N LEU A 199 20.92 -6.37 6.01
CA LEU A 199 20.67 -5.67 4.74
C LEU A 199 20.46 -4.17 4.94
N ARG A 200 19.81 -3.76 6.03
CA ARG A 200 19.63 -2.36 6.41
C ARG A 200 20.97 -1.69 6.71
N GLU A 201 21.83 -2.35 7.50
CA GLU A 201 23.19 -1.88 7.79
C GLU A 201 24.00 -1.70 6.49
N CYS A 202 23.97 -2.69 5.59
CA CYS A 202 24.60 -2.57 4.28
C CYS A 202 24.09 -1.34 3.50
N PHE A 203 22.77 -1.10 3.50
CA PHE A 203 22.18 0.05 2.81
C PHE A 203 22.58 1.38 3.42
N GLU A 204 22.64 1.49 4.74
CA GLU A 204 23.04 2.71 5.47
C GLU A 204 24.53 3.01 5.31
N THR A 205 25.37 1.99 5.43
CA THR A 205 26.83 2.11 5.28
C THR A 205 27.29 2.11 3.82
N LYS A 206 26.38 1.84 2.87
CA LYS A 206 26.66 1.71 1.43
C LYS A 206 27.69 0.61 1.13
N SER A 207 27.68 -0.45 1.92
CA SER A 207 28.57 -1.61 1.79
C SER A 207 27.90 -2.72 0.96
N PRO A 208 28.68 -3.44 0.10
CA PRO A 208 28.13 -4.56 -0.66
C PRO A 208 27.53 -5.65 0.23
N VAL A 209 26.40 -6.21 -0.20
CA VAL A 209 25.77 -7.36 0.43
C VAL A 209 26.56 -8.62 0.11
N ASN A 210 26.61 -9.58 1.04
CA ASN A 210 27.17 -10.92 0.75
C ASN A 210 26.49 -11.54 -0.48
N GLU A 211 27.27 -12.05 -1.44
CA GLU A 211 26.78 -12.51 -2.74
C GLU A 211 25.70 -13.62 -2.65
N THR A 212 25.80 -14.50 -1.65
CA THR A 212 24.80 -15.54 -1.44
C THR A 212 23.47 -14.95 -0.99
N ILE A 213 23.51 -14.01 -0.04
CA ILE A 213 22.31 -13.30 0.44
C ILE A 213 21.73 -12.45 -0.70
N HIS A 214 22.59 -11.71 -1.42
CA HIS A 214 22.19 -10.89 -2.57
C HIS A 214 21.42 -11.71 -3.61
N SER A 215 21.98 -12.85 -4.04
CA SER A 215 21.34 -13.73 -5.02
C SER A 215 19.99 -14.26 -4.53
N GLN A 216 19.89 -14.69 -3.27
CA GLN A 216 18.65 -15.18 -2.69
C GLN A 216 17.59 -14.09 -2.56
N MET A 217 17.98 -12.87 -2.20
CA MET A 217 17.06 -11.74 -2.13
C MET A 217 16.55 -11.32 -3.52
N LEU A 218 17.36 -11.41 -4.56
CA LEU A 218 16.92 -11.18 -5.94
C LEU A 218 15.91 -12.25 -6.40
N GLU A 219 16.12 -13.52 -6.07
CA GLU A 219 15.15 -14.59 -6.37
C GLU A 219 13.83 -14.36 -5.62
N LEU A 220 13.90 -13.95 -4.35
CA LEU A 220 12.71 -13.61 -3.57
C LEU A 220 11.98 -12.37 -4.13
N PHE A 221 12.73 -11.38 -4.64
CA PHE A 221 12.14 -10.23 -5.29
C PHE A 221 11.43 -10.62 -6.60
N LYS A 222 12.01 -11.49 -7.42
CA LYS A 222 11.33 -12.03 -8.62
C LYS A 222 10.03 -12.75 -8.24
N LEU A 223 10.05 -13.51 -7.15
CA LEU A 223 8.84 -14.15 -6.65
C LEU A 223 7.78 -13.11 -6.23
N TYR A 224 8.20 -12.03 -5.56
CA TYR A 224 7.32 -10.92 -5.19
C TYR A 224 6.68 -10.25 -6.41
N LEU A 225 7.42 -10.06 -7.50
CA LEU A 225 6.87 -9.52 -8.75
C LEU A 225 5.73 -10.37 -9.32
N VAL A 226 5.75 -11.68 -9.05
CA VAL A 226 4.73 -12.63 -9.53
C VAL A 226 3.58 -12.79 -8.55
N VAL A 227 3.88 -12.93 -7.26
CA VAL A 227 2.88 -13.19 -6.21
C VAL A 227 2.19 -11.89 -5.78
N GLY A 228 2.96 -10.79 -5.70
CA GLY A 228 2.50 -9.53 -5.14
C GLY A 228 2.38 -9.52 -3.63
N GLY A 229 1.73 -8.49 -3.11
CA GLY A 229 1.51 -8.27 -1.68
C GLY A 229 0.06 -8.51 -1.21
N MET A 230 -0.86 -8.97 -2.06
CA MET A 230 -2.23 -9.23 -1.61
C MET A 230 -2.27 -10.38 -0.60
N PRO A 231 -2.79 -10.17 0.64
CA PRO A 231 -2.68 -11.18 1.71
C PRO A 231 -3.26 -12.56 1.35
N ALA A 232 -4.38 -12.60 0.62
CA ALA A 232 -4.98 -13.86 0.18
C ALA A 232 -4.06 -14.61 -0.79
N VAL A 233 -3.41 -13.88 -1.70
CA VAL A 233 -2.49 -14.42 -2.71
C VAL A 233 -1.21 -14.94 -2.03
N VAL A 234 -0.62 -14.14 -1.12
CA VAL A 234 0.56 -14.55 -0.34
C VAL A 234 0.27 -15.82 0.47
N ASN A 235 -0.85 -15.86 1.18
CA ASN A 235 -1.28 -17.05 1.93
C ASN A 235 -1.51 -18.26 1.01
N ARG A 236 -2.06 -18.05 -0.19
CA ARG A 236 -2.23 -19.13 -1.17
C ARG A 236 -0.88 -19.68 -1.61
N TYR A 237 0.07 -18.80 -1.90
CA TYR A 237 1.42 -19.21 -2.27
C TYR A 237 2.10 -19.99 -1.14
N LEU A 238 2.09 -19.46 0.08
CA LEU A 238 2.71 -20.12 1.26
C LEU A 238 2.11 -21.50 1.55
N ALA A 239 0.80 -21.68 1.29
CA ALA A 239 0.11 -22.94 1.51
C ALA A 239 0.38 -23.99 0.44
N THR A 240 0.60 -23.60 -0.82
CA THR A 240 0.63 -24.53 -1.95
C THR A 240 1.93 -24.53 -2.74
N ASN A 241 2.73 -23.48 -2.69
CA ASN A 241 3.87 -23.21 -3.57
C ASN A 241 3.51 -23.37 -5.08
N ASN A 242 2.23 -23.17 -5.43
CA ASN A 242 1.70 -23.41 -6.76
C ASN A 242 1.27 -22.09 -7.41
N LEU A 243 1.99 -21.69 -8.47
CA LEU A 243 1.71 -20.44 -9.20
C LEU A 243 0.36 -20.45 -9.91
N ALA A 244 -0.14 -21.61 -10.34
CA ALA A 244 -1.47 -21.66 -10.95
C ALA A 244 -2.57 -21.31 -9.93
N ASP A 245 -2.39 -21.67 -8.66
CA ASP A 245 -3.29 -21.26 -7.58
C ASP A 245 -3.19 -19.76 -7.29
N VAL A 246 -1.97 -19.21 -7.31
CA VAL A 246 -1.70 -17.77 -7.18
C VAL A 246 -2.43 -16.99 -8.25
N ILE A 247 -2.27 -17.36 -9.51
CA ILE A 247 -2.92 -16.70 -10.66
C ILE A 247 -4.44 -16.75 -10.55
N ARG A 248 -5.02 -17.88 -10.13
CA ARG A 248 -6.47 -18.00 -9.91
C ARG A 248 -6.97 -17.04 -8.82
N GLU A 249 -6.24 -16.91 -7.74
CA GLU A 249 -6.58 -15.98 -6.65
C GLU A 249 -6.47 -14.52 -7.12
N GLN A 250 -5.40 -14.15 -7.82
CA GLN A 250 -5.22 -12.81 -8.39
C GLN A 250 -6.35 -12.45 -9.37
N ASN A 251 -6.68 -13.34 -10.29
CA ASN A 251 -7.78 -13.13 -11.23
C ASN A 251 -9.13 -12.94 -10.51
N SER A 252 -9.37 -13.66 -9.42
CA SER A 252 -10.56 -13.48 -8.59
C SER A 252 -10.61 -12.07 -7.98
N ILE A 253 -9.48 -11.54 -7.51
CA ILE A 253 -9.38 -10.18 -6.96
C ILE A 253 -9.61 -9.13 -8.05
N VAL A 254 -8.98 -9.27 -9.22
CA VAL A 254 -9.19 -8.37 -10.38
C VAL A 254 -10.65 -8.33 -10.77
N GLN A 255 -11.32 -9.49 -10.85
CA GLN A 255 -12.76 -9.55 -11.15
C GLN A 255 -13.62 -8.91 -10.04
N ALA A 256 -13.22 -9.04 -8.76
CA ALA A 256 -13.90 -8.38 -7.67
C ALA A 256 -13.81 -6.85 -7.80
N TYR A 257 -12.63 -6.29 -8.14
CA TYR A 257 -12.47 -4.86 -8.38
C TYR A 257 -13.35 -4.36 -9.53
N LYS A 258 -13.44 -5.08 -10.65
CA LYS A 258 -14.34 -4.75 -11.76
C LYS A 258 -15.82 -4.74 -11.33
N ARG A 259 -16.24 -5.68 -10.50
CA ARG A 259 -17.61 -5.70 -9.96
C ARG A 259 -17.88 -4.51 -9.04
N ASP A 260 -16.90 -4.07 -8.27
CA ASP A 260 -17.02 -2.89 -7.41
C ASP A 260 -17.18 -1.61 -8.23
N ILE A 261 -16.39 -1.44 -9.29
CA ILE A 261 -16.54 -0.33 -10.25
C ILE A 261 -17.99 -0.27 -10.75
N SER A 262 -18.52 -1.42 -11.17
CA SER A 262 -19.89 -1.52 -11.67
C SER A 262 -20.97 -1.18 -10.66
N LYS A 263 -20.72 -1.43 -9.37
CA LYS A 263 -21.69 -1.21 -8.29
C LYS A 263 -21.70 0.24 -7.80
N TYR A 264 -20.53 0.86 -7.65
CA TYR A 264 -20.38 2.12 -6.94
C TYR A 264 -20.34 3.37 -7.84
N ASP A 265 -20.08 3.23 -9.13
CA ASP A 265 -20.16 4.33 -10.08
C ASP A 265 -20.82 3.86 -11.40
N PRO A 266 -22.14 3.62 -11.41
CA PRO A 266 -22.85 3.13 -12.60
C PRO A 266 -22.77 4.09 -13.79
N GLU A 267 -22.67 5.39 -13.56
CA GLU A 267 -22.65 6.44 -14.60
C GLU A 267 -21.32 6.47 -15.34
N ASN A 268 -20.19 6.33 -14.62
CA ASN A 268 -18.84 6.35 -15.21
C ASN A 268 -18.20 4.96 -15.33
N LYS A 269 -18.92 3.92 -15.00
CA LYS A 269 -18.44 2.52 -14.97
C LYS A 269 -17.61 2.14 -16.21
N LEU A 270 -18.09 2.43 -17.40
CA LEU A 270 -17.40 2.07 -18.65
C LEU A 270 -16.03 2.77 -18.75
N TYR A 271 -15.96 4.04 -18.36
CA TYR A 271 -14.70 4.79 -18.38
C TYR A 271 -13.71 4.28 -17.35
N ILE A 272 -14.18 3.93 -16.15
CA ILE A 272 -13.31 3.41 -15.07
C ILE A 272 -12.79 2.02 -15.45
N GLU A 273 -13.65 1.15 -15.99
CA GLU A 273 -13.25 -0.19 -16.48
C GLU A 273 -12.24 -0.10 -17.63
N GLU A 274 -12.48 0.78 -18.62
CA GLU A 274 -11.55 1.00 -19.74
C GLU A 274 -10.18 1.50 -19.24
N ILE A 275 -10.15 2.48 -18.32
CA ILE A 275 -8.90 2.97 -17.73
C ILE A 275 -8.17 1.84 -17.01
N PHE A 276 -8.89 1.07 -16.21
CA PHE A 276 -8.32 -0.04 -15.44
C PHE A 276 -7.71 -1.11 -16.36
N ASP A 277 -8.42 -1.48 -17.43
CA ASP A 277 -7.96 -2.50 -18.38
C ASP A 277 -6.80 -2.02 -19.27
N LEU A 278 -6.66 -0.71 -19.46
CA LEU A 278 -5.56 -0.13 -20.22
C LEU A 278 -4.27 -0.01 -19.42
N ILE A 279 -4.28 -0.07 -18.08
CA ILE A 279 -3.08 0.10 -17.24
C ILE A 279 -1.90 -0.76 -17.73
N PRO A 280 -2.03 -2.09 -17.95
CA PRO A 280 -0.91 -2.92 -18.39
C PRO A 280 -0.33 -2.47 -19.73
N SER A 281 -1.19 -2.14 -20.69
CA SER A 281 -0.77 -1.73 -22.03
C SER A 281 -0.08 -0.37 -22.05
N GLU A 282 -0.56 0.59 -21.23
CA GLU A 282 0.06 1.92 -21.10
C GLU A 282 1.42 1.85 -20.41
N LEU A 283 1.55 1.03 -19.37
CA LEU A 283 2.83 0.80 -18.69
C LEU A 283 3.86 0.08 -19.58
N ASN A 284 3.40 -0.75 -20.52
CA ASN A 284 4.29 -1.43 -21.47
C ASN A 284 4.66 -0.56 -22.69
N ALA A 285 3.99 0.57 -22.88
CA ALA A 285 4.30 1.52 -23.94
C ALA A 285 5.64 2.22 -23.69
N LYS A 286 6.32 2.67 -24.76
CA LYS A 286 7.64 3.32 -24.67
C LYS A 286 7.70 4.50 -23.68
N ASN A 287 6.62 5.28 -23.60
CA ASN A 287 6.58 6.47 -22.74
C ASN A 287 5.92 6.21 -21.37
N LYS A 288 5.33 5.01 -21.16
CA LYS A 288 4.64 4.61 -19.91
C LYS A 288 3.65 5.64 -19.35
N ARG A 289 3.31 6.68 -20.11
CA ARG A 289 2.33 7.71 -19.77
C ARG A 289 0.96 7.23 -20.17
N PHE A 290 -0.02 7.51 -19.33
CA PHE A 290 -1.40 7.24 -19.69
C PHE A 290 -1.84 8.14 -20.84
N ILE A 291 -2.06 7.55 -22.03
CA ILE A 291 -2.39 8.29 -23.25
C ILE A 291 -3.91 8.39 -23.39
N MET A 292 -4.45 9.53 -22.99
CA MET A 292 -5.87 9.82 -22.97
C MET A 292 -6.58 9.63 -24.33
N LYS A 293 -5.88 9.89 -25.44
CA LYS A 293 -6.44 9.70 -26.80
C LYS A 293 -6.79 8.25 -27.13
N LYS A 294 -6.23 7.27 -26.43
CA LYS A 294 -6.59 5.86 -26.61
C LYS A 294 -7.97 5.53 -26.08
N LEU A 295 -8.49 6.33 -25.14
CA LEU A 295 -9.87 6.21 -24.65
C LEU A 295 -10.87 6.78 -25.64
N ASN A 296 -10.57 7.94 -26.24
CA ASN A 296 -11.46 8.60 -27.21
C ASN A 296 -10.68 9.69 -27.96
N ASP A 297 -10.83 9.78 -29.30
CA ASP A 297 -10.17 10.79 -30.13
C ASP A 297 -10.57 12.24 -29.76
N ASN A 298 -11.80 12.45 -29.27
CA ASN A 298 -12.33 13.72 -28.81
C ASN A 298 -12.18 13.94 -27.30
N PHE A 299 -11.10 13.39 -26.72
CA PHE A 299 -10.86 13.37 -25.28
C PHE A 299 -10.79 14.78 -24.65
N LYS A 300 -11.57 14.98 -23.57
CA LYS A 300 -11.39 16.07 -22.63
C LYS A 300 -11.07 15.48 -21.24
N PHE A 301 -9.93 15.82 -20.66
CA PHE A 301 -9.48 15.32 -19.36
C PHE A 301 -10.55 15.46 -18.28
N SER A 302 -11.25 16.60 -18.26
CA SER A 302 -12.31 16.87 -17.29
C SER A 302 -13.44 15.83 -17.25
N ARG A 303 -13.65 15.09 -18.33
CA ARG A 303 -14.68 14.02 -18.41
C ARG A 303 -14.25 12.74 -17.67
N TYR A 304 -12.96 12.48 -17.61
CA TYR A 304 -12.38 11.24 -17.05
C TYR A 304 -11.68 11.47 -15.71
N GLU A 305 -11.54 12.73 -15.28
CA GLU A 305 -10.83 13.09 -14.04
C GLU A 305 -11.41 12.34 -12.83
N ASN A 306 -12.73 12.28 -12.72
CA ASN A 306 -13.42 11.55 -11.65
C ASN A 306 -13.13 10.05 -11.70
N SER A 307 -12.99 9.45 -12.89
CA SER A 307 -12.69 8.03 -13.05
C SER A 307 -11.27 7.68 -12.58
N PHE A 308 -10.28 8.54 -12.88
CA PHE A 308 -8.92 8.38 -12.35
C PHE A 308 -8.87 8.58 -10.84
N LEU A 309 -9.59 9.59 -10.34
CA LEU A 309 -9.69 9.84 -8.90
C LEU A 309 -10.36 8.67 -8.18
N TRP A 310 -11.38 8.07 -8.81
CA TRP A 310 -12.03 6.87 -8.27
C TRP A 310 -11.05 5.72 -8.08
N LEU A 311 -10.28 5.36 -9.11
CA LEU A 311 -9.29 4.26 -9.03
C LEU A 311 -8.22 4.51 -7.97
N LYS A 312 -7.77 5.77 -7.84
CA LYS A 312 -6.83 6.19 -6.79
C LYS A 312 -7.46 6.04 -5.39
N ASP A 313 -8.64 6.61 -5.20
CA ASP A 313 -9.29 6.69 -3.90
C ASP A 313 -9.84 5.33 -3.43
N ALA A 314 -10.16 4.44 -4.39
CA ALA A 314 -10.43 3.02 -4.13
C ALA A 314 -9.15 2.22 -3.76
N GLY A 315 -7.98 2.83 -3.89
CA GLY A 315 -6.70 2.18 -3.61
C GLY A 315 -6.30 1.12 -4.63
N VAL A 316 -6.89 1.15 -5.83
CA VAL A 316 -6.66 0.15 -6.89
C VAL A 316 -5.51 0.56 -7.79
N ALA A 317 -5.34 1.86 -8.03
CA ALA A 317 -4.28 2.37 -8.89
C ALA A 317 -3.52 3.54 -8.23
N LEU A 318 -2.25 3.70 -8.65
CA LEU A 318 -1.29 4.64 -8.09
C LEU A 318 -0.88 5.67 -9.16
N PRO A 319 -1.53 6.84 -9.23
CA PRO A 319 -1.13 7.86 -10.18
C PRO A 319 0.20 8.51 -9.77
N THR A 320 1.15 8.52 -10.71
CA THR A 320 2.46 9.14 -10.56
C THR A 320 2.53 10.35 -11.49
N TYR A 321 2.58 11.54 -10.91
CA TYR A 321 2.44 12.77 -11.66
C TYR A 321 3.77 13.31 -12.18
N CYS A 322 3.76 13.89 -13.38
CA CYS A 322 4.91 14.61 -13.90
C CYS A 322 5.13 15.91 -13.13
N VAL A 323 6.39 16.24 -12.86
CA VAL A 323 6.80 17.56 -12.39
C VAL A 323 7.65 18.24 -13.43
N ASP A 324 7.47 19.56 -13.58
CA ASP A 324 8.21 20.36 -14.56
C ASP A 324 9.62 20.66 -14.07
N GLU A 325 9.81 20.82 -12.77
CA GLU A 325 11.10 21.07 -12.13
C GLU A 325 11.31 20.13 -10.94
N PRO A 326 12.50 19.48 -10.83
CA PRO A 326 12.83 18.61 -9.71
C PRO A 326 13.32 19.42 -8.50
N ARG A 327 12.50 20.33 -7.99
CA ARG A 327 12.75 21.18 -6.82
C ARG A 327 11.72 20.99 -5.73
N SER A 328 12.16 21.00 -4.49
CA SER A 328 11.25 20.96 -3.33
C SER A 328 10.52 22.31 -3.15
N PRO A 329 9.22 22.34 -2.86
CA PRO A 329 8.30 21.20 -2.80
C PRO A 329 7.83 20.72 -4.20
N LEU A 330 7.99 19.42 -4.49
CA LEU A 330 7.62 18.82 -5.79
C LEU A 330 6.15 19.03 -6.15
N ALA A 331 5.28 19.13 -5.16
CA ALA A 331 3.86 19.35 -5.34
C ALA A 331 3.53 20.65 -6.10
N LEU A 332 4.40 21.69 -6.01
CA LEU A 332 4.19 22.99 -6.65
C LEU A 332 4.42 22.95 -8.16
N SER A 333 5.29 22.05 -8.64
CA SER A 333 5.61 21.89 -10.07
C SER A 333 4.85 20.75 -10.75
N LYS A 334 3.84 20.19 -10.07
CA LYS A 334 3.03 19.07 -10.53
C LYS A 334 2.17 19.45 -11.74
N THR A 335 2.29 18.70 -12.83
CA THR A 335 1.43 18.82 -14.03
C THR A 335 0.24 17.85 -13.91
N LYS A 336 -0.97 18.39 -13.81
CA LYS A 336 -2.19 17.59 -13.53
C LYS A 336 -2.53 16.57 -14.63
N ASN A 337 -2.26 16.88 -15.89
CA ASN A 337 -2.71 16.07 -17.03
C ASN A 337 -1.62 15.12 -17.58
N LEU A 338 -0.48 15.06 -16.92
CA LEU A 338 0.63 14.19 -17.29
C LEU A 338 0.94 13.26 -16.13
N PHE A 339 0.56 11.99 -16.25
CA PHE A 339 0.82 10.99 -15.22
C PHE A 339 1.02 9.60 -15.82
N LYS A 340 1.72 8.76 -15.07
CA LYS A 340 1.74 7.31 -15.23
C LYS A 340 0.71 6.73 -14.25
N LEU A 341 0.11 5.58 -14.58
CA LEU A 341 -0.85 4.93 -13.70
C LEU A 341 -0.36 3.52 -13.41
N PHE A 342 0.11 3.28 -12.19
CA PHE A 342 0.55 1.97 -11.71
C PHE A 342 -0.58 1.24 -10.99
N MET A 343 -0.51 -0.08 -10.94
CA MET A 343 -1.38 -0.90 -10.08
C MET A 343 -0.93 -0.82 -8.63
N SER A 344 -1.87 -0.87 -7.70
CA SER A 344 -1.55 -0.89 -6.26
C SER A 344 -0.85 -2.17 -5.80
N ASP A 345 -0.88 -3.22 -6.62
CA ASP A 345 -0.19 -4.48 -6.37
C ASP A 345 0.47 -5.01 -7.65
N VAL A 346 1.77 -5.31 -7.56
CA VAL A 346 2.56 -5.77 -8.70
C VAL A 346 2.14 -7.17 -9.19
N GLY A 347 1.70 -8.05 -8.29
CA GLY A 347 1.21 -9.38 -8.65
C GLY A 347 -0.11 -9.31 -9.42
N LEU A 348 -0.99 -8.38 -9.05
CA LEU A 348 -2.21 -8.12 -9.82
C LEU A 348 -1.87 -7.59 -11.22
N LEU A 349 -0.91 -6.65 -11.34
CA LEU A 349 -0.43 -6.22 -12.66
C LEU A 349 0.11 -7.38 -13.47
N ALA A 350 0.95 -8.24 -12.87
CA ALA A 350 1.53 -9.40 -13.55
C ALA A 350 0.45 -10.38 -14.04
N SER A 351 -0.66 -10.53 -13.31
CA SER A 351 -1.79 -11.38 -13.71
C SER A 351 -2.64 -10.82 -14.86
N MET A 352 -2.62 -9.48 -15.03
CA MET A 352 -3.35 -8.79 -16.12
C MET A 352 -2.58 -8.82 -17.45
N TYR A 353 -1.27 -9.11 -17.45
CA TYR A 353 -0.53 -9.38 -18.68
C TYR A 353 -0.93 -10.75 -19.25
N MET A 354 -0.85 -10.89 -20.58
CA MET A 354 -1.16 -12.16 -21.24
C MET A 354 -0.24 -13.30 -20.76
N ASN A 355 -0.75 -14.51 -20.82
CA ASN A 355 -0.20 -15.79 -20.38
C ASN A 355 1.33 -15.91 -20.52
N ASP A 356 1.96 -16.54 -19.52
CA ASP A 356 3.37 -16.87 -19.39
C ASP A 356 4.32 -15.76 -18.88
N LEU A 357 3.87 -14.52 -18.64
CA LEU A 357 4.74 -13.48 -18.08
C LEU A 357 5.31 -13.89 -16.73
N GLN A 358 4.51 -14.51 -15.86
CA GLN A 358 4.94 -14.98 -14.54
C GLN A 358 6.06 -16.02 -14.64
N VAL A 359 5.94 -16.96 -15.59
CA VAL A 359 6.96 -17.99 -15.83
C VAL A 359 8.25 -17.34 -16.36
N LYS A 360 8.12 -16.37 -17.27
CA LYS A 360 9.26 -15.64 -17.84
C LYS A 360 9.97 -14.77 -16.81
N ILE A 361 9.25 -14.13 -15.88
CA ILE A 361 9.85 -13.40 -14.75
C ILE A 361 10.70 -14.34 -13.91
N LEU A 362 10.17 -15.49 -13.53
CA LEU A 362 10.88 -16.46 -12.68
C LEU A 362 12.06 -17.13 -13.39
N SER A 363 11.93 -17.43 -14.68
CA SER A 363 13.03 -18.00 -15.48
C SER A 363 14.12 -16.98 -15.82
N GLY A 364 13.88 -15.68 -15.59
CA GLY A 364 14.82 -14.62 -15.95
C GLY A 364 14.98 -14.45 -17.45
N GLU A 365 13.94 -14.74 -18.24
CA GLU A 365 13.97 -14.64 -19.70
C GLU A 365 14.07 -13.19 -20.14
N LEU A 366 15.20 -12.82 -20.75
CA LEU A 366 15.55 -11.45 -21.12
C LEU A 366 14.73 -10.87 -22.28
N SER A 367 13.88 -11.69 -22.95
CA SER A 367 13.08 -11.28 -24.10
C SER A 367 11.88 -10.37 -23.74
N VAL A 368 11.55 -10.27 -22.46
CA VAL A 368 10.42 -9.47 -21.96
C VAL A 368 10.93 -8.16 -21.35
N ASN A 369 10.32 -7.04 -21.73
CA ASN A 369 10.59 -5.75 -21.10
C ASN A 369 9.97 -5.70 -19.70
N PHE A 370 10.72 -6.15 -18.68
CA PHE A 370 10.27 -6.13 -17.29
C PHE A 370 10.28 -4.74 -16.65
N GLY A 371 10.73 -3.71 -17.35
CA GLY A 371 10.85 -2.35 -16.80
C GLY A 371 9.56 -1.85 -16.16
N SER A 372 8.40 -2.11 -16.79
CA SER A 372 7.11 -1.69 -16.24
C SER A 372 6.73 -2.41 -14.94
N VAL A 373 7.07 -3.70 -14.82
CA VAL A 373 6.78 -4.50 -13.61
C VAL A 373 7.68 -4.05 -12.45
N TYR A 374 8.98 -3.79 -12.73
CA TYR A 374 9.91 -3.25 -11.75
C TYR A 374 9.51 -1.85 -11.27
N GLU A 375 9.12 -0.97 -12.21
CA GLU A 375 8.62 0.36 -11.83
C GLU A 375 7.31 0.27 -11.04
N ASN A 376 6.42 -0.68 -11.35
CA ASN A 376 5.20 -0.87 -10.56
C ASN A 376 5.51 -1.33 -9.14
N ALA A 377 6.45 -2.26 -8.96
CA ALA A 377 6.88 -2.67 -7.63
C ALA A 377 7.50 -1.49 -6.86
N ALA A 378 8.27 -0.62 -7.52
CA ALA A 378 8.81 0.59 -6.91
C ALA A 378 7.70 1.58 -6.53
N ALA A 379 6.70 1.79 -7.39
CA ALA A 379 5.56 2.65 -7.08
C ALA A 379 4.75 2.13 -5.88
N GLN A 380 4.51 0.82 -5.82
CA GLN A 380 3.85 0.16 -4.69
C GLN A 380 4.63 0.35 -3.39
N GLU A 381 5.94 0.10 -3.40
CA GLU A 381 6.83 0.21 -2.24
C GLU A 381 6.88 1.66 -1.71
N LEU A 382 7.13 2.63 -2.59
CA LEU A 382 7.16 4.05 -2.23
C LEU A 382 5.81 4.52 -1.67
N THR A 383 4.69 4.06 -2.23
CA THR A 383 3.35 4.39 -1.73
C THR A 383 3.12 3.78 -0.35
N ALA A 384 3.47 2.52 -0.13
CA ALA A 384 3.35 1.85 1.17
C ALA A 384 4.20 2.55 2.25
N HIS A 385 5.29 3.21 1.85
CA HIS A 385 6.12 4.05 2.74
C HIS A 385 5.64 5.50 2.85
N GLY A 386 4.45 5.81 2.31
CA GLY A 386 3.79 7.10 2.45
C GLY A 386 4.34 8.21 1.55
N PHE A 387 5.10 7.90 0.50
CA PHE A 387 5.57 8.90 -0.46
C PHE A 387 4.48 9.21 -1.49
N PRO A 388 4.21 10.49 -1.79
CA PRO A 388 3.53 10.86 -3.01
C PRO A 388 4.42 10.54 -4.20
N LEU A 389 3.81 10.02 -5.29
CA LEU A 389 4.56 9.59 -6.45
C LEU A 389 4.69 10.70 -7.47
N TYR A 390 5.93 11.03 -7.82
CA TYR A 390 6.30 11.96 -8.87
C TYR A 390 7.32 11.34 -9.81
N TYR A 391 7.32 11.78 -11.08
CA TYR A 391 8.38 11.52 -12.04
C TYR A 391 8.77 12.82 -12.75
N PHE A 392 9.96 12.87 -13.31
CA PHE A 392 10.41 14.01 -14.09
C PHE A 392 10.47 13.66 -15.58
N ASN A 393 10.01 14.56 -16.44
CA ASN A 393 10.19 14.39 -17.86
C ASN A 393 10.30 15.74 -18.56
N ASN A 394 11.46 15.95 -19.20
CA ASN A 394 11.74 17.13 -19.96
C ASN A 394 12.35 16.76 -21.31
N LYS A 395 11.95 17.45 -22.39
CA LYS A 395 12.43 17.17 -23.75
C LYS A 395 13.96 17.26 -23.90
N LYS A 396 14.61 18.16 -23.13
CA LYS A 396 16.05 18.38 -23.20
C LYS A 396 16.85 17.48 -22.25
N GLN A 397 16.28 17.19 -21.09
CA GLN A 397 16.98 16.49 -20.00
C GLN A 397 16.65 15.01 -19.92
N GLY A 398 15.52 14.58 -20.51
CA GLY A 398 15.06 13.19 -20.49
C GLY A 398 14.05 12.90 -19.39
N GLU A 399 13.84 11.62 -19.10
CA GLU A 399 12.87 11.14 -18.10
C GLU A 399 13.60 10.42 -16.96
N VAL A 400 13.21 10.74 -15.71
CA VAL A 400 13.62 10.04 -14.47
C VAL A 400 12.39 9.38 -13.86
N ASP A 401 12.49 8.10 -13.52
CA ASP A 401 11.34 7.25 -13.20
C ASP A 401 10.57 7.71 -11.96
N PHE A 402 11.28 8.07 -10.87
CA PHE A 402 10.66 8.60 -9.66
C PHE A 402 11.46 9.75 -9.06
N LEU A 403 10.73 10.69 -8.45
CA LEU A 403 11.26 11.71 -7.56
C LEU A 403 10.55 11.63 -6.22
N THR A 404 11.30 11.63 -5.13
CA THR A 404 10.78 11.69 -3.77
C THR A 404 11.39 12.85 -3.00
N GLU A 405 10.76 13.24 -1.91
CA GLU A 405 11.32 14.23 -0.97
C GLU A 405 11.68 13.52 0.33
N ILE A 406 12.98 13.52 0.65
CA ILE A 406 13.52 12.94 1.88
C ILE A 406 14.27 14.03 2.62
N ASN A 407 13.87 14.36 3.83
CA ASN A 407 14.44 15.44 4.66
C ASN A 407 14.44 16.83 3.98
N GLY A 408 13.43 17.11 3.16
CA GLY A 408 13.33 18.38 2.42
C GLY A 408 14.22 18.44 1.16
N GLU A 409 14.95 17.40 0.84
CA GLU A 409 15.74 17.28 -0.39
C GLU A 409 15.04 16.41 -1.42
N VAL A 410 15.14 16.78 -2.69
CA VAL A 410 14.67 15.96 -3.81
C VAL A 410 15.66 14.84 -4.05
N VAL A 411 15.19 13.60 -4.03
CA VAL A 411 15.96 12.39 -4.29
C VAL A 411 15.41 11.69 -5.52
N PRO A 412 16.10 11.80 -6.67
CA PRO A 412 15.74 11.07 -7.88
C PRO A 412 16.06 9.59 -7.77
N MET A 413 15.21 8.76 -8.39
CA MET A 413 15.36 7.32 -8.43
C MET A 413 15.12 6.80 -9.85
N GLU A 414 16.03 5.98 -10.33
CA GLU A 414 15.98 5.31 -11.61
C GLU A 414 15.84 3.81 -11.38
N ILE A 415 14.95 3.13 -12.09
CA ILE A 415 14.66 1.70 -11.94
C ILE A 415 15.14 0.95 -13.17
N LYS A 416 16.08 0.02 -13.00
CA LYS A 416 16.70 -0.74 -14.08
C LYS A 416 16.47 -2.24 -13.91
N SER A 417 15.78 -2.85 -14.85
CA SER A 417 15.55 -4.31 -14.89
C SER A 417 16.62 -5.05 -15.72
N GLY A 418 17.42 -4.32 -16.52
CA GLY A 418 18.44 -4.86 -17.43
C GLY A 418 19.86 -4.77 -16.89
N LYS A 419 20.82 -5.26 -17.71
CA LYS A 419 22.27 -5.22 -17.38
C LYS A 419 22.91 -3.85 -17.49
N ASP A 420 22.33 -2.96 -18.32
CA ASP A 420 22.88 -1.62 -18.59
C ASP A 420 22.42 -0.58 -17.57
N TYR A 421 22.56 -0.93 -16.29
CA TYR A 421 22.06 -0.10 -15.18
C TYR A 421 22.89 1.20 -14.99
N THR A 422 24.11 1.25 -15.52
CA THR A 422 24.96 2.44 -15.47
C THR A 422 24.62 3.50 -16.53
N VAL A 423 23.70 3.17 -17.47
CA VAL A 423 23.24 4.10 -18.50
C VAL A 423 21.99 4.82 -18.03
N HIS A 424 22.13 6.06 -17.56
CA HIS A 424 21.07 6.91 -17.02
C HIS A 424 21.31 8.39 -17.34
N SER A 425 21.31 8.73 -18.64
CA SER A 425 21.63 10.09 -19.11
C SER A 425 20.74 11.18 -18.51
N ALA A 426 19.44 10.91 -18.34
CA ALA A 426 18.52 11.87 -17.73
C ALA A 426 18.89 12.17 -16.27
N LEU A 427 19.22 11.14 -15.49
CA LEU A 427 19.67 11.31 -14.12
C LEU A 427 20.95 12.15 -14.05
N ASN A 428 21.93 11.88 -14.92
CA ASN A 428 23.17 12.66 -15.00
C ASN A 428 22.90 14.13 -15.37
N ASN A 429 21.96 14.38 -16.30
CA ASN A 429 21.59 15.73 -16.70
C ASN A 429 21.02 16.54 -15.54
N ILE A 430 20.13 15.96 -14.71
CA ILE A 430 19.56 16.68 -13.57
C ILE A 430 20.55 16.83 -12.42
N LEU A 431 21.46 15.87 -12.20
CA LEU A 431 22.50 15.94 -11.17
C LEU A 431 23.58 16.99 -11.48
N SER A 432 23.84 17.24 -12.75
CA SER A 432 24.80 18.27 -13.21
C SER A 432 24.20 19.68 -13.18
N ASN A 433 22.91 19.83 -13.13
CA ASN A 433 22.25 21.12 -13.03
C ASN A 433 22.30 21.66 -11.60
N SER A 434 23.17 22.64 -11.35
CA SER A 434 23.36 23.25 -10.03
C SER A 434 22.10 23.94 -9.48
N GLU A 435 21.19 24.37 -10.35
CA GLU A 435 19.94 25.02 -9.94
C GLU A 435 18.99 24.08 -9.19
N TYR A 436 19.08 22.76 -9.40
CA TYR A 436 18.21 21.78 -8.76
C TYR A 436 18.66 21.37 -7.35
N ASN A 437 19.93 21.67 -7.02
CA ASN A 437 20.52 21.37 -5.69
C ASN A 437 20.30 19.92 -5.25
N ILE A 438 20.49 18.95 -6.16
CA ILE A 438 20.33 17.54 -5.89
C ILE A 438 21.66 16.98 -5.40
N ASN A 439 21.69 16.46 -4.18
CA ASN A 439 22.89 15.96 -3.52
C ASN A 439 23.02 14.44 -3.56
N LYS A 440 21.94 13.72 -3.81
CA LYS A 440 21.90 12.26 -3.80
C LYS A 440 20.87 11.75 -4.80
N ALA A 441 21.18 10.64 -5.44
CA ALA A 441 20.27 9.90 -6.30
C ALA A 441 20.46 8.40 -6.11
N TYR A 442 19.44 7.61 -6.47
CA TYR A 442 19.53 6.16 -6.48
C TYR A 442 19.31 5.61 -7.88
N VAL A 443 20.05 4.54 -8.20
CA VAL A 443 19.76 3.65 -9.32
C VAL A 443 19.52 2.26 -8.75
N PHE A 444 18.28 1.81 -8.80
CA PHE A 444 17.90 0.49 -8.33
C PHE A 444 17.97 -0.52 -9.48
N SER A 445 18.71 -1.61 -9.28
CA SER A 445 18.95 -2.62 -10.30
C SER A 445 19.13 -4.01 -9.70
N THR A 446 19.55 -4.97 -10.51
CA THR A 446 19.95 -6.30 -10.03
C THR A 446 21.40 -6.36 -9.58
N ALA A 447 22.17 -5.28 -9.70
CA ALA A 447 23.57 -5.22 -9.25
C ALA A 447 23.65 -5.07 -7.72
N ASN A 448 24.78 -5.49 -7.15
CA ASN A 448 25.07 -5.30 -5.73
C ASN A 448 25.33 -3.82 -5.42
N LEU A 449 25.34 -3.45 -4.15
CA LEU A 449 25.45 -2.08 -3.69
C LEU A 449 26.83 -1.49 -4.00
N SER A 450 26.85 -0.30 -4.61
CA SER A 450 28.04 0.49 -4.90
C SER A 450 27.69 1.97 -4.99
N THR A 451 28.69 2.84 -5.04
CA THR A 451 28.50 4.30 -5.11
C THR A 451 29.42 4.90 -6.17
N ASP A 452 28.91 5.92 -6.89
CA ASP A 452 29.68 6.76 -7.77
C ASP A 452 29.24 8.23 -7.62
N GLY A 453 30.08 9.05 -7.01
CA GLY A 453 29.75 10.44 -6.69
C GLY A 453 28.47 10.60 -5.88
N LYS A 454 27.47 11.26 -6.48
CA LYS A 454 26.14 11.47 -5.86
C LYS A 454 25.18 10.28 -6.05
N ILE A 455 25.56 9.27 -6.83
CA ILE A 455 24.71 8.15 -7.19
C ILE A 455 25.01 6.95 -6.30
N VAL A 456 23.96 6.39 -5.73
CA VAL A 456 24.00 5.10 -5.02
C VAL A 456 23.33 4.07 -5.93
N TYR A 457 24.11 3.11 -6.42
CA TYR A 457 23.61 1.93 -7.09
C TYR A 457 23.22 0.92 -6.01
N ALA A 458 21.95 0.55 -5.95
CA ALA A 458 21.46 -0.35 -4.93
C ALA A 458 20.67 -1.52 -5.55
N PRO A 459 20.74 -2.71 -4.95
CA PRO A 459 19.86 -3.80 -5.34
C PRO A 459 18.39 -3.36 -5.26
N ILE A 460 17.57 -3.80 -6.24
CA ILE A 460 16.16 -3.38 -6.34
C ILE A 460 15.37 -3.71 -5.07
N TYR A 461 15.65 -4.80 -4.40
CA TYR A 461 15.00 -5.20 -3.16
C TYR A 461 15.28 -4.22 -1.99
N MET A 462 16.33 -3.39 -2.09
CA MET A 462 16.65 -2.38 -1.06
C MET A 462 15.74 -1.15 -1.10
N LEU A 463 14.82 -1.05 -2.06
CA LEU A 463 13.70 -0.08 -2.02
C LEU A 463 12.95 -0.15 -0.68
N MET A 464 12.87 -1.33 -0.05
CA MET A 464 12.23 -1.51 1.27
C MET A 464 12.83 -0.64 2.38
N PHE A 465 14.02 -0.05 2.18
CA PHE A 465 14.69 0.84 3.14
C PHE A 465 14.51 2.33 2.81
N ILE A 466 13.91 2.67 1.68
CA ILE A 466 13.52 4.06 1.38
C ILE A 466 12.29 4.39 2.20
N LYS A 467 12.47 5.13 3.30
CA LYS A 467 11.39 5.50 4.23
C LYS A 467 11.40 7.00 4.48
N LYS A 468 10.24 7.57 4.75
CA LYS A 468 10.15 8.91 5.31
C LYS A 468 10.77 8.91 6.70
N HIS A 469 11.54 9.93 7.02
CA HIS A 469 11.93 10.14 8.40
C HIS A 469 10.71 10.52 9.23
N GLU A 470 10.50 9.80 10.31
CA GLU A 470 9.61 10.28 11.36
C GLU A 470 10.24 11.56 11.95
N PRO A 471 9.47 12.64 12.14
CA PRO A 471 9.99 13.83 12.78
C PRO A 471 10.52 13.46 14.17
N LYS A 472 11.79 13.74 14.41
CA LYS A 472 12.33 13.61 15.78
C LYS A 472 11.63 14.63 16.67
N ASP A 473 11.39 14.27 17.92
CA ASP A 473 10.86 15.21 18.90
C ASP A 473 11.72 16.48 18.93
N MET A 474 11.18 17.57 18.40
CA MET A 474 11.80 18.89 18.45
C MET A 474 11.03 19.74 19.47
N ILE A 475 11.53 19.75 20.72
CA ILE A 475 10.98 20.62 21.73
C ILE A 475 11.59 22.01 21.53
N TYR A 476 10.84 22.91 20.93
CA TYR A 476 11.20 24.33 20.82
C TYR A 476 10.40 25.16 21.81
N ARG A 477 11.08 25.78 22.76
CA ARG A 477 10.49 26.75 23.70
C ARG A 477 11.07 28.13 23.38
N PRO A 478 10.31 29.05 22.81
CA PRO A 478 10.78 30.41 22.56
C PRO A 478 11.10 31.09 23.89
N ASN A 479 12.22 31.81 23.95
CA ASN A 479 12.52 32.61 25.11
C ASN A 479 11.71 33.93 25.05
N ILE A 480 10.54 33.91 25.65
CA ILE A 480 9.61 35.06 25.72
C ILE A 480 9.53 35.64 27.14
N SER A 481 10.50 35.34 28.01
CA SER A 481 10.48 35.76 29.41
C SER A 481 10.27 37.27 29.61
N ARG A 482 10.75 38.11 28.67
CA ARG A 482 10.56 39.58 28.71
C ARG A 482 9.14 40.02 28.30
N LEU A 483 8.33 39.16 27.68
CA LEU A 483 6.97 39.44 27.25
C LEU A 483 5.95 38.88 28.25
N LEU A 484 6.36 38.01 29.17
CA LEU A 484 5.46 37.49 30.17
C LEU A 484 5.33 38.51 31.30
N ALA A 485 4.11 39.01 31.54
CA ALA A 485 3.80 39.82 32.71
C ALA A 485 4.19 38.99 33.96
N ASN A 486 4.90 39.62 34.88
CA ASN A 486 5.19 39.04 36.19
C ASN A 486 3.88 38.57 36.83
N LYS A 487 3.68 37.25 36.91
CA LYS A 487 2.64 36.63 37.72
C LYS A 487 3.15 36.50 39.15
#